data_19685e7286bc9da8cb575e0676f186e8
#
_entry.id   19685e7286bc9da8cb575e0676f186e8
#
_cell.length_a   1.000
_cell.length_b   1.000
_cell.length_c   1.000
_cell.angle_alpha   90.00
_cell.angle_beta   90.00
_cell.angle_gamma   90.00
#
_symmetry.space_group_name_H-M   'P 1'
#
loop_
_entity.id
_entity.type
_entity.pdbx_description
1 polymer ?
#
loop_
_entity_poly.entity_id
_entity_poly.type
_entity_poly.pdbx_seq_one_letter_code
_entity_poly.pdbx_strand_id
1 'polypeptide(L)'
;MIVVTGAAGFIGSNLIARLNQDNFKDIVLVDDFSHPEKEKNLAGKTYSEKVHRDDFFAWLDKNHTFVQFIFHIGARTDTTEFDMAIFDALNIGYSKKVWEKSVVYGLPLVYASSAATYGMGELGYSDNHDLPFKLKPLNPYGVSKNEFDKWALQQEKQPYFWAGLKFFNVYGPNEYHKGRMASVIFHAYNQIQKTDKMKLFRSHHPYFKDGEQQRDFIFVDDLTNVLVFLMHHRKNNGLYNLGTGKARTFADLVKATFKAMEKPENIEFIDTPEDIRDKYQYYTCAEMDKLNGLGYHKPFTSLEEGVSIYVREFLDGHKYK
;
A
#
# COMPACT_ATOMS: atom_id res chain seq x y z
N MET A 1 18.64 5.63 14.11
CA MET A 1 17.20 5.24 14.18
C MET A 1 16.52 5.34 12.84
N ILE A 2 15.62 4.42 12.51
CA ILE A 2 14.69 4.49 11.38
C ILE A 2 13.29 4.72 11.96
N VAL A 3 12.57 5.70 11.45
CA VAL A 3 11.18 5.95 11.86
C VAL A 3 10.22 5.33 10.85
N VAL A 4 9.23 4.57 11.33
CA VAL A 4 8.15 4.01 10.51
C VAL A 4 6.81 4.48 11.06
N THR A 5 6.08 5.33 10.33
CA THR A 5 4.70 5.67 10.68
C THR A 5 3.72 4.67 10.06
N GLY A 6 2.56 4.46 10.70
CA GLY A 6 1.67 3.35 10.31
C GLY A 6 2.28 1.99 10.60
N ALA A 7 3.14 1.94 11.62
CA ALA A 7 4.02 0.81 11.95
C ALA A 7 3.27 -0.48 12.28
N ALA A 8 2.15 -0.39 12.99
CA ALA A 8 1.32 -1.53 13.36
C ALA A 8 0.35 -1.96 12.24
N GLY A 9 0.26 -1.17 11.15
CA GLY A 9 -0.56 -1.48 9.99
C GLY A 9 0.01 -2.61 9.13
N PHE A 10 -0.72 -2.98 8.07
CA PHE A 10 -0.37 -4.02 7.13
C PHE A 10 1.03 -3.84 6.52
N ILE A 11 1.25 -2.75 5.78
CA ILE A 11 2.52 -2.51 5.08
C ILE A 11 3.64 -2.15 6.08
N GLY A 12 3.35 -1.30 7.09
CA GLY A 12 4.34 -0.88 8.07
C GLY A 12 4.95 -2.04 8.85
N SER A 13 4.13 -2.98 9.29
CA SER A 13 4.60 -4.15 10.04
C SER A 13 5.42 -5.12 9.18
N ASN A 14 5.10 -5.27 7.88
CA ASN A 14 5.91 -6.03 6.94
C ASN A 14 7.25 -5.33 6.66
N LEU A 15 7.26 -4.00 6.57
CA LEU A 15 8.49 -3.22 6.44
C LEU A 15 9.41 -3.41 7.66
N ILE A 16 8.85 -3.39 8.87
CA ILE A 16 9.64 -3.64 10.09
C ILE A 16 10.24 -5.05 10.06
N ALA A 17 9.46 -6.08 9.68
CA ALA A 17 9.97 -7.44 9.51
C ALA A 17 11.13 -7.48 8.50
N ARG A 18 10.99 -6.79 7.36
CA ARG A 18 12.00 -6.71 6.32
C ARG A 18 13.26 -5.99 6.80
N LEU A 19 13.12 -4.89 7.53
CA LEU A 19 14.25 -4.17 8.16
C LEU A 19 14.97 -5.05 9.18
N ASN A 20 14.23 -5.81 9.99
CA ASN A 20 14.82 -6.73 10.97
C ASN A 20 15.63 -7.87 10.28
N GLN A 21 15.18 -8.36 9.11
CA GLN A 21 15.94 -9.33 8.31
C GLN A 21 17.30 -8.76 7.85
N ASP A 22 17.37 -7.46 7.59
CA ASP A 22 18.62 -6.75 7.27
C ASP A 22 19.38 -6.26 8.52
N ASN A 23 19.03 -6.77 9.72
CA ASN A 23 19.61 -6.42 11.01
C ASN A 23 19.42 -4.97 11.47
N PHE A 24 18.49 -4.20 10.86
CA PHE A 24 18.05 -2.93 11.43
C PHE A 24 17.11 -3.21 12.61
N LYS A 25 17.55 -2.85 13.80
CA LYS A 25 16.80 -3.06 15.06
C LYS A 25 16.43 -1.75 15.75
N ASP A 26 17.17 -0.70 15.47
CA ASP A 26 16.93 0.64 16.00
C ASP A 26 15.85 1.34 15.18
N ILE A 27 14.58 0.91 15.40
CA ILE A 27 13.40 1.33 14.69
C ILE A 27 12.41 1.94 15.67
N VAL A 28 11.93 3.14 15.39
CA VAL A 28 10.86 3.81 16.14
C VAL A 28 9.54 3.60 15.42
N LEU A 29 8.61 3.00 16.14
CA LEU A 29 7.27 2.69 15.63
C LEU A 29 6.32 3.84 15.97
N VAL A 30 5.69 4.43 14.94
CA VAL A 30 4.71 5.50 15.12
C VAL A 30 3.35 5.03 14.60
N ASP A 31 2.36 4.91 15.49
CA ASP A 31 0.99 4.51 15.14
C ASP A 31 0.00 4.93 16.25
N ASP A 32 -1.27 4.64 16.02
CA ASP A 32 -2.30 4.53 17.04
C ASP A 32 -2.37 3.06 17.49
N PHE A 33 -1.82 2.78 18.66
CA PHE A 33 -1.72 1.43 19.20
C PHE A 33 -2.96 0.99 20.00
N SER A 34 -4.05 1.75 19.94
CA SER A 34 -5.29 1.42 20.66
C SER A 34 -6.06 0.23 20.06
N HIS A 35 -5.69 -0.20 18.84
CA HIS A 35 -6.39 -1.26 18.11
C HIS A 35 -5.71 -2.63 18.34
N PRO A 36 -6.29 -3.55 19.15
CA PRO A 36 -5.62 -4.81 19.54
C PRO A 36 -5.23 -5.71 18.38
N GLU A 37 -6.04 -5.74 17.30
CA GLU A 37 -5.74 -6.57 16.13
C GLU A 37 -4.51 -6.08 15.35
N LYS A 38 -4.23 -4.76 15.38
CA LYS A 38 -3.01 -4.20 14.78
C LYS A 38 -1.77 -4.54 15.61
N GLU A 39 -1.89 -4.61 16.93
CA GLU A 39 -0.79 -4.99 17.82
C GLU A 39 -0.23 -6.38 17.50
N LYS A 40 -1.07 -7.32 17.09
CA LYS A 40 -0.65 -8.66 16.69
C LYS A 40 0.34 -8.64 15.52
N ASN A 41 0.26 -7.65 14.64
CA ASN A 41 1.20 -7.47 13.53
C ASN A 41 2.64 -7.18 13.98
N LEU A 42 2.83 -6.75 15.25
CA LEU A 42 4.14 -6.43 15.81
C LEU A 42 4.78 -7.60 16.56
N ALA A 43 4.06 -8.73 16.69
CA ALA A 43 4.59 -9.91 17.36
C ALA A 43 5.91 -10.39 16.72
N GLY A 44 6.90 -10.69 17.54
CA GLY A 44 8.20 -11.20 17.12
C GLY A 44 9.12 -10.17 16.43
N LYS A 45 8.72 -8.90 16.31
CA LYS A 45 9.55 -7.85 15.71
C LYS A 45 10.41 -7.14 16.76
N THR A 46 11.60 -6.72 16.31
CA THR A 46 12.54 -5.95 17.13
C THR A 46 12.47 -4.47 16.75
N TYR A 47 12.32 -3.62 17.75
CA TYR A 47 12.28 -2.16 17.61
C TYR A 47 12.75 -1.50 18.93
N SER A 48 13.10 -0.21 18.87
CA SER A 48 13.59 0.53 20.05
C SER A 48 12.47 1.10 20.86
N GLU A 49 11.46 1.68 20.23
CA GLU A 49 10.43 2.48 20.90
C GLU A 49 9.10 2.48 20.13
N LYS A 50 7.98 2.63 20.86
CA LYS A 50 6.66 2.97 20.34
C LYS A 50 6.32 4.40 20.71
N VAL A 51 5.93 5.20 19.73
CA VAL A 51 5.49 6.59 19.90
C VAL A 51 4.08 6.73 19.34
N HIS A 52 3.14 7.22 20.16
CA HIS A 52 1.79 7.50 19.68
C HIS A 52 1.85 8.57 18.56
N ARG A 53 1.03 8.41 17.50
CA ARG A 53 1.06 9.32 16.35
C ARG A 53 0.87 10.79 16.73
N ASP A 54 0.09 11.08 17.76
CA ASP A 54 -0.18 12.45 18.21
C ASP A 54 1.01 13.07 18.93
N ASP A 55 1.88 12.25 19.55
CA ASP A 55 3.09 12.67 20.23
C ASP A 55 4.32 12.73 19.32
N PHE A 56 4.20 12.19 18.10
CA PHE A 56 5.33 11.98 17.20
C PHE A 56 6.13 13.25 16.89
N PHE A 57 5.46 14.37 16.66
CA PHE A 57 6.17 15.61 16.29
C PHE A 57 6.96 16.18 17.48
N ALA A 58 6.39 16.14 18.69
CA ALA A 58 7.11 16.54 19.89
C ALA A 58 8.29 15.61 20.22
N TRP A 59 8.12 14.30 19.94
CA TRP A 59 9.19 13.32 20.03
C TRP A 59 10.29 13.60 18.99
N LEU A 60 9.92 13.84 17.73
CA LEU A 60 10.85 14.11 16.64
C LEU A 60 11.67 15.38 16.90
N ASP A 61 11.05 16.43 17.42
CA ASP A 61 11.73 17.69 17.78
C ASP A 61 12.87 17.48 18.78
N LYS A 62 12.73 16.50 19.67
CA LYS A 62 13.75 16.16 20.68
C LYS A 62 14.81 15.18 20.17
N ASN A 63 14.46 14.30 19.22
CA ASN A 63 15.25 13.14 18.86
C ASN A 63 15.78 13.16 17.41
N HIS A 64 15.47 14.20 16.62
CA HIS A 64 15.79 14.28 15.18
C HIS A 64 17.27 14.03 14.86
N THR A 65 18.20 14.37 15.75
CA THR A 65 19.63 14.17 15.54
C THR A 65 20.05 12.70 15.46
N PHE A 66 19.22 11.79 16.00
CA PHE A 66 19.44 10.34 15.93
C PHE A 66 18.68 9.68 14.77
N VAL A 67 17.74 10.41 14.14
CA VAL A 67 16.93 9.88 13.03
C VAL A 67 17.72 9.92 11.73
N GLN A 68 17.77 8.82 11.02
CA GLN A 68 18.50 8.65 9.75
C GLN A 68 17.58 8.53 8.54
N PHE A 69 16.33 8.11 8.75
CA PHE A 69 15.36 7.89 7.69
C PHE A 69 13.92 7.85 8.24
N ILE A 70 12.98 8.38 7.46
CA ILE A 70 11.55 8.31 7.77
C ILE A 70 10.82 7.57 6.65
N PHE A 71 10.14 6.47 7.02
CA PHE A 71 9.11 5.82 6.21
C PHE A 71 7.74 6.28 6.70
N HIS A 72 7.10 7.17 5.96
CA HIS A 72 5.76 7.66 6.28
C HIS A 72 4.72 6.82 5.53
N ILE A 73 4.35 5.67 6.12
CA ILE A 73 3.41 4.69 5.55
C ILE A 73 2.00 4.88 6.12
N GLY A 74 1.89 5.54 7.26
CA GLY A 74 0.62 5.76 7.97
C GLY A 74 -0.35 6.65 7.20
N ALA A 75 -1.61 6.21 7.13
CA ALA A 75 -2.73 6.98 6.61
C ALA A 75 -4.07 6.39 7.06
N ARG A 76 -5.15 7.19 7.01
CA ARG A 76 -6.51 6.67 6.95
C ARG A 76 -6.74 6.13 5.54
N THR A 77 -7.05 4.85 5.40
CA THR A 77 -7.11 4.15 4.10
C THR A 77 -8.50 3.65 3.74
N ASP A 78 -9.52 3.97 4.52
CA ASP A 78 -10.90 3.54 4.28
C ASP A 78 -11.50 4.30 3.09
N THR A 79 -11.68 3.62 1.96
CA THR A 79 -12.25 4.21 0.74
C THR A 79 -13.75 4.44 0.81
N THR A 80 -14.39 3.98 1.88
CA THR A 80 -15.83 4.15 2.13
C THR A 80 -16.14 5.20 3.21
N GLU A 81 -15.10 5.81 3.76
CA GLU A 81 -15.22 7.01 4.59
C GLU A 81 -15.40 8.22 3.68
N PHE A 82 -16.40 9.05 3.97
CA PHE A 82 -16.74 10.25 3.18
C PHE A 82 -16.48 11.56 3.93
N ASP A 83 -16.13 11.50 5.21
CA ASP A 83 -15.76 12.71 5.97
C ASP A 83 -14.36 13.19 5.58
N MET A 84 -14.30 14.22 4.76
CA MET A 84 -13.04 14.84 4.32
C MET A 84 -12.22 15.38 5.49
N ALA A 85 -12.83 15.85 6.59
CA ALA A 85 -12.08 16.40 7.72
C ALA A 85 -11.13 15.37 8.34
N ILE A 86 -11.50 14.09 8.35
CA ILE A 86 -10.64 12.99 8.82
C ILE A 86 -9.41 12.85 7.90
N PHE A 87 -9.61 12.91 6.59
CA PHE A 87 -8.52 12.81 5.62
C PHE A 87 -7.65 14.07 5.60
N ASP A 88 -8.23 15.25 5.76
CA ASP A 88 -7.48 16.50 5.86
C ASP A 88 -6.55 16.49 7.08
N ALA A 89 -7.03 16.00 8.22
CA ALA A 89 -6.22 15.91 9.43
C ALA A 89 -5.15 14.81 9.33
N LEU A 90 -5.56 13.55 9.01
CA LEU A 90 -4.71 12.38 9.14
C LEU A 90 -3.86 12.07 7.90
N ASN A 91 -4.30 12.47 6.70
CA ASN A 91 -3.55 12.22 5.48
C ASN A 91 -2.83 13.47 4.98
N ILE A 92 -3.54 14.58 4.81
CA ILE A 92 -2.94 15.79 4.22
C ILE A 92 -2.13 16.55 5.28
N GLY A 93 -2.76 16.98 6.35
CA GLY A 93 -2.12 17.81 7.38
C GLY A 93 -0.98 17.10 8.10
N TYR A 94 -1.18 15.83 8.44
CA TYR A 94 -0.13 15.02 9.07
C TYR A 94 1.06 14.82 8.13
N SER A 95 0.82 14.48 6.86
CA SER A 95 1.90 14.29 5.87
C SER A 95 2.66 15.58 5.60
N LYS A 96 1.97 16.74 5.54
CA LYS A 96 2.63 18.05 5.42
C LYS A 96 3.58 18.32 6.59
N LYS A 97 3.13 18.06 7.82
CA LYS A 97 3.99 18.22 9.01
C LYS A 97 5.20 17.28 8.96
N VAL A 98 5.04 16.01 8.54
CA VAL A 98 6.17 15.09 8.36
C VAL A 98 7.16 15.64 7.35
N TRP A 99 6.69 16.13 6.20
CA TRP A 99 7.52 16.77 5.17
C TRP A 99 8.27 17.99 5.70
N GLU A 100 7.56 18.93 6.32
CA GLU A 100 8.15 20.17 6.87
C GLU A 100 9.24 19.85 7.90
N LYS A 101 8.99 18.89 8.82
CA LYS A 101 9.99 18.45 9.78
C LYS A 101 11.17 17.76 9.10
N SER A 102 10.92 16.98 8.04
CA SER A 102 12.00 16.36 7.24
C SER A 102 12.88 17.41 6.57
N VAL A 103 12.29 18.50 6.06
CA VAL A 103 13.04 19.64 5.50
C VAL A 103 13.88 20.34 6.58
N VAL A 104 13.24 20.69 7.72
CA VAL A 104 13.90 21.44 8.80
C VAL A 104 15.08 20.66 9.38
N TYR A 105 14.96 19.35 9.53
CA TYR A 105 15.97 18.51 10.15
C TYR A 105 16.87 17.76 9.16
N GLY A 106 16.73 18.03 7.86
CA GLY A 106 17.54 17.38 6.83
C GLY A 106 17.34 15.87 6.78
N LEU A 107 16.11 15.37 7.01
CA LEU A 107 15.80 13.93 7.05
C LEU A 107 15.29 13.45 5.70
N PRO A 108 15.75 12.28 5.21
CA PRO A 108 15.20 11.66 4.01
C PRO A 108 13.84 11.05 4.29
N LEU A 109 12.95 11.12 3.30
CA LEU A 109 11.55 10.73 3.43
C LEU A 109 11.10 9.83 2.29
N VAL A 110 10.54 8.67 2.60
CA VAL A 110 9.71 7.91 1.67
C VAL A 110 8.28 7.89 2.22
N TYR A 111 7.29 8.22 1.39
CA TYR A 111 5.90 8.23 1.83
C TYR A 111 4.98 7.41 0.91
N ALA A 112 3.91 6.89 1.50
CA ALA A 112 2.88 6.14 0.80
C ALA A 112 1.89 7.09 0.11
N SER A 113 1.91 7.13 -1.24
CA SER A 113 0.81 7.56 -2.08
C SER A 113 -0.02 6.35 -2.52
N SER A 114 -0.87 6.48 -3.52
CA SER A 114 -1.78 5.41 -3.93
C SER A 114 -2.14 5.49 -5.41
N ALA A 115 -2.34 4.35 -6.05
CA ALA A 115 -2.95 4.26 -7.38
C ALA A 115 -4.42 4.73 -7.38
N ALA A 116 -5.07 4.86 -6.21
CA ALA A 116 -6.40 5.47 -6.10
C ALA A 116 -6.44 6.94 -6.60
N THR A 117 -5.29 7.60 -6.70
CA THR A 117 -5.15 8.95 -7.27
C THR A 117 -5.51 9.01 -8.76
N TYR A 118 -5.37 7.90 -9.49
CA TYR A 118 -5.61 7.85 -10.94
C TYR A 118 -7.09 7.86 -11.35
N GLY A 119 -8.02 7.77 -10.38
CA GLY A 119 -9.45 7.79 -10.68
C GLY A 119 -9.88 6.61 -11.54
N MET A 120 -10.60 6.85 -12.63
CA MET A 120 -11.00 5.81 -13.58
C MET A 120 -9.87 5.39 -14.54
N GLY A 121 -8.73 6.08 -14.51
CA GLY A 121 -7.59 5.80 -15.38
C GLY A 121 -7.68 6.42 -16.76
N GLU A 122 -8.54 7.44 -16.94
CA GLU A 122 -8.75 8.09 -18.24
C GLU A 122 -7.48 8.72 -18.83
N LEU A 123 -6.54 9.09 -17.94
CA LEU A 123 -5.24 9.68 -18.31
C LEU A 123 -4.08 8.67 -18.23
N GLY A 124 -4.39 7.37 -18.16
CA GLY A 124 -3.40 6.33 -17.94
C GLY A 124 -2.86 6.27 -16.50
N TYR A 125 -1.78 5.53 -16.32
CA TYR A 125 -1.19 5.23 -15.01
C TYR A 125 0.28 5.65 -14.95
N SER A 126 0.61 6.77 -15.56
CA SER A 126 1.97 7.32 -15.53
C SER A 126 2.25 8.05 -14.21
N ASP A 127 3.48 7.95 -13.71
CA ASP A 127 3.96 8.69 -12.55
C ASP A 127 4.66 10.01 -12.92
N ASN A 128 4.34 10.55 -14.10
CA ASN A 128 4.78 11.88 -14.53
C ASN A 128 4.25 12.94 -13.55
N HIS A 129 5.12 13.89 -13.19
CA HIS A 129 4.82 14.93 -12.19
C HIS A 129 3.73 15.94 -12.63
N ASP A 130 3.45 16.06 -13.92
CA ASP A 130 2.35 16.90 -14.42
C ASP A 130 0.96 16.25 -14.24
N LEU A 131 0.93 14.93 -14.07
CA LEU A 131 -0.31 14.18 -14.05
C LEU A 131 -1.17 14.44 -12.80
N PRO A 132 -0.63 14.54 -11.57
CA PRO A 132 -1.41 14.80 -10.37
C PRO A 132 -2.34 16.01 -10.45
N PHE A 133 -1.96 17.05 -11.21
CA PHE A 133 -2.76 18.27 -11.40
C PHE A 133 -3.99 18.08 -12.31
N LYS A 134 -4.08 16.97 -13.02
CA LYS A 134 -5.14 16.64 -13.97
C LYS A 134 -6.03 15.47 -13.51
N LEU A 135 -5.58 14.71 -12.52
CA LEU A 135 -6.26 13.51 -12.02
C LEU A 135 -7.57 13.86 -11.29
N LYS A 136 -8.53 12.93 -11.40
CA LYS A 136 -9.84 12.98 -10.74
C LYS A 136 -10.08 11.72 -9.91
N PRO A 137 -9.56 11.65 -8.67
CA PRO A 137 -9.79 10.50 -7.80
C PRO A 137 -11.28 10.28 -7.50
N LEU A 138 -11.68 9.02 -7.30
CA LEU A 138 -13.08 8.61 -7.17
C LEU A 138 -13.65 8.71 -5.75
N ASN A 139 -12.82 8.88 -4.74
CA ASN A 139 -13.21 8.88 -3.34
C ASN A 139 -12.31 9.80 -2.50
N PRO A 140 -12.75 10.20 -1.28
CA PRO A 140 -12.00 11.10 -0.41
C PRO A 140 -10.58 10.62 -0.09
N TYR A 141 -10.37 9.32 0.06
CA TYR A 141 -9.03 8.76 0.25
C TYR A 141 -8.10 9.08 -0.93
N GLY A 142 -8.53 8.76 -2.16
CA GLY A 142 -7.77 9.06 -3.37
C GLY A 142 -7.52 10.56 -3.54
N VAL A 143 -8.52 11.39 -3.24
CA VAL A 143 -8.38 12.87 -3.21
C VAL A 143 -7.28 13.28 -2.24
N SER A 144 -7.31 12.79 -0.99
CA SER A 144 -6.34 13.18 0.02
C SER A 144 -4.89 12.84 -0.36
N LYS A 145 -4.68 11.68 -1.00
CA LYS A 145 -3.35 11.28 -1.50
C LYS A 145 -2.91 12.16 -2.66
N ASN A 146 -3.81 12.47 -3.59
CA ASN A 146 -3.50 13.33 -4.73
C ASN A 146 -3.22 14.78 -4.32
N GLU A 147 -3.98 15.31 -3.37
CA GLU A 147 -3.75 16.67 -2.85
C GLU A 147 -2.40 16.78 -2.15
N PHE A 148 -1.97 15.76 -1.40
CA PHE A 148 -0.64 15.76 -0.84
C PHE A 148 0.45 15.64 -1.91
N ASP A 149 0.27 14.76 -2.92
CA ASP A 149 1.21 14.64 -4.05
C ASP A 149 1.39 15.97 -4.79
N LYS A 150 0.28 16.68 -5.11
CA LYS A 150 0.32 18.01 -5.74
C LYS A 150 1.06 19.02 -4.88
N TRP A 151 0.73 19.05 -3.58
CA TRP A 151 1.36 19.97 -2.65
C TRP A 151 2.87 19.71 -2.56
N ALA A 152 3.29 18.46 -2.44
CA ALA A 152 4.70 18.08 -2.36
C ALA A 152 5.50 18.51 -3.60
N LEU A 153 4.93 18.34 -4.80
CA LEU A 153 5.53 18.75 -6.07
C LEU A 153 5.70 20.27 -6.20
N GLN A 154 4.88 21.07 -5.51
CA GLN A 154 4.92 22.54 -5.54
C GLN A 154 5.87 23.16 -4.50
N GLN A 155 6.44 22.35 -3.61
CA GLN A 155 7.31 22.89 -2.56
C GLN A 155 8.68 23.27 -3.11
N GLU A 156 9.11 24.53 -2.89
CA GLU A 156 10.46 24.99 -3.16
C GLU A 156 11.49 24.32 -2.24
N LYS A 157 11.14 24.19 -0.95
CA LYS A 157 11.96 23.48 0.05
C LYS A 157 11.49 22.03 0.17
N GLN A 158 12.39 21.12 -0.15
CA GLN A 158 12.12 19.70 -0.14
C GLN A 158 13.10 18.96 0.78
N PRO A 159 12.74 17.78 1.35
CA PRO A 159 13.73 16.89 1.96
C PRO A 159 14.85 16.61 0.95
N TYR A 160 16.11 16.52 1.40
CA TYR A 160 17.23 16.32 0.48
C TYR A 160 17.09 15.03 -0.38
N PHE A 161 16.35 14.06 0.13
CA PHE A 161 15.84 12.91 -0.62
C PHE A 161 14.38 12.68 -0.22
N TRP A 162 13.51 12.50 -1.23
CA TRP A 162 12.16 12.06 -1.01
C TRP A 162 11.63 11.21 -2.17
N ALA A 163 10.78 10.23 -1.85
CA ALA A 163 10.04 9.47 -2.83
C ALA A 163 8.61 9.25 -2.36
N GLY A 164 7.64 9.66 -3.16
CA GLY A 164 6.23 9.37 -2.98
C GLY A 164 5.84 8.16 -3.83
N LEU A 165 5.39 7.09 -3.21
CA LEU A 165 5.15 5.83 -3.89
C LEU A 165 3.65 5.58 -4.06
N LYS A 166 3.17 5.59 -5.30
CA LYS A 166 1.79 5.24 -5.66
C LYS A 166 1.64 3.72 -5.62
N PHE A 167 1.22 3.19 -4.46
CA PHE A 167 0.99 1.76 -4.29
C PHE A 167 -0.20 1.29 -5.11
N PHE A 168 -0.01 0.22 -5.89
CA PHE A 168 -1.08 -0.49 -6.57
C PHE A 168 -1.74 -1.49 -5.63
N ASN A 169 -2.28 -2.59 -6.11
CA ASN A 169 -3.07 -3.50 -5.28
C ASN A 169 -2.18 -4.42 -4.44
N VAL A 170 -1.80 -3.95 -3.25
CA VAL A 170 -0.91 -4.70 -2.34
C VAL A 170 -1.68 -5.79 -1.62
N TYR A 171 -1.09 -6.99 -1.52
CA TYR A 171 -1.61 -8.12 -0.76
C TYR A 171 -0.51 -8.85 0.01
N GLY A 172 -0.89 -9.58 1.07
CA GLY A 172 0.04 -10.40 1.84
C GLY A 172 -0.30 -10.48 3.32
N PRO A 173 0.60 -11.05 4.16
CA PRO A 173 0.35 -11.25 5.58
C PRO A 173 0.16 -9.93 6.35
N ASN A 174 -0.44 -10.03 7.54
CA ASN A 174 -0.71 -8.92 8.46
C ASN A 174 -1.86 -7.97 8.04
N GLU A 175 -2.77 -8.40 7.18
CA GLU A 175 -3.93 -7.58 6.80
C GLU A 175 -5.24 -7.95 7.52
N TYR A 176 -5.22 -8.85 8.50
CA TYR A 176 -6.40 -9.36 9.24
C TYR A 176 -7.28 -8.26 9.84
N HIS A 177 -6.66 -7.19 10.36
CA HIS A 177 -7.35 -6.06 10.98
C HIS A 177 -8.11 -5.15 9.98
N LYS A 178 -7.92 -5.36 8.67
CA LYS A 178 -8.46 -4.44 7.64
C LYS A 178 -9.94 -4.65 7.32
N GLY A 179 -10.56 -5.73 7.83
CA GLY A 179 -11.95 -6.05 7.53
C GLY A 179 -12.21 -6.06 6.02
N ARG A 180 -13.22 -5.34 5.56
CA ARG A 180 -13.58 -5.26 4.12
C ARG A 180 -12.49 -4.66 3.22
N MET A 181 -11.54 -3.93 3.78
CA MET A 181 -10.43 -3.32 3.05
C MET A 181 -9.24 -4.25 2.88
N ALA A 182 -9.33 -5.50 3.34
CA ALA A 182 -8.34 -6.54 3.07
C ALA A 182 -8.33 -6.92 1.57
N SER A 183 -7.25 -7.57 1.13
CA SER A 183 -7.11 -8.00 -0.26
C SER A 183 -8.18 -8.98 -0.71
N VAL A 184 -8.42 -9.06 -2.01
CA VAL A 184 -9.34 -10.05 -2.58
C VAL A 184 -8.86 -11.47 -2.30
N ILE A 185 -7.54 -11.72 -2.16
CA ILE A 185 -7.01 -13.04 -1.78
C ILE A 185 -7.47 -13.43 -0.39
N PHE A 186 -7.41 -12.52 0.58
CA PHE A 186 -7.91 -12.74 1.94
C PHE A 186 -9.40 -13.08 1.96
N HIS A 187 -10.21 -12.32 1.21
CA HIS A 187 -11.65 -12.59 1.09
C HIS A 187 -11.93 -13.90 0.38
N ALA A 188 -11.20 -14.20 -0.71
CA ALA A 188 -11.36 -15.46 -1.46
C ALA A 188 -11.02 -16.66 -0.57
N TYR A 189 -9.90 -16.64 0.15
CA TYR A 189 -9.53 -17.69 1.09
C TYR A 189 -10.65 -17.96 2.10
N ASN A 190 -11.13 -16.94 2.79
CA ASN A 190 -12.17 -17.07 3.80
C ASN A 190 -13.51 -17.59 3.21
N GLN A 191 -13.89 -17.12 2.02
CA GLN A 191 -15.12 -17.55 1.36
C GLN A 191 -15.01 -19.00 0.88
N ILE A 192 -13.90 -19.37 0.25
CA ILE A 192 -13.62 -20.74 -0.22
C ILE A 192 -13.54 -21.70 0.97
N GLN A 193 -12.91 -21.30 2.07
CA GLN A 193 -12.82 -22.12 3.28
C GLN A 193 -14.20 -22.43 3.86
N LYS A 194 -15.12 -21.46 3.79
CA LYS A 194 -16.46 -21.58 4.38
C LYS A 194 -17.47 -22.26 3.46
N THR A 195 -17.36 -22.11 2.13
CA THR A 195 -18.44 -22.46 1.19
C THR A 195 -17.99 -23.29 0.00
N ASP A 196 -16.71 -23.60 -0.13
CA ASP A 196 -16.06 -24.20 -1.30
C ASP A 196 -16.33 -23.46 -2.62
N LYS A 197 -16.67 -22.16 -2.53
CA LYS A 197 -16.99 -21.30 -3.68
C LYS A 197 -16.35 -19.94 -3.50
N MET A 198 -16.13 -19.25 -4.64
CA MET A 198 -15.81 -17.82 -4.66
C MET A 198 -16.76 -17.10 -5.61
N LYS A 199 -17.33 -15.98 -5.15
CA LYS A 199 -18.18 -15.11 -5.95
C LYS A 199 -17.35 -13.97 -6.55
N LEU A 200 -17.41 -13.83 -7.87
CA LEU A 200 -16.83 -12.70 -8.61
C LEU A 200 -17.93 -11.89 -9.29
N PHE A 201 -17.67 -10.62 -9.48
CA PHE A 201 -18.58 -9.74 -10.20
C PHE A 201 -18.59 -10.04 -11.70
N ARG A 202 -19.81 -10.05 -12.28
CA ARG A 202 -19.99 -10.02 -13.73
C ARG A 202 -19.47 -8.70 -14.30
N SER A 203 -19.05 -8.77 -15.54
CA SER A 203 -18.72 -7.58 -16.30
C SER A 203 -19.99 -6.89 -16.82
N HIS A 204 -20.03 -5.57 -16.72
CA HIS A 204 -21.01 -4.72 -17.41
C HIS A 204 -20.34 -3.85 -18.46
N HIS A 205 -19.10 -4.20 -18.83
CA HIS A 205 -18.29 -3.47 -19.82
C HIS A 205 -18.09 -4.30 -21.08
N PRO A 206 -18.30 -3.75 -22.31
CA PRO A 206 -18.33 -4.53 -23.54
C PRO A 206 -17.00 -5.22 -23.90
N TYR A 207 -15.88 -4.73 -23.36
CA TYR A 207 -14.53 -5.27 -23.67
C TYR A 207 -13.97 -6.24 -22.63
N PHE A 208 -14.69 -6.51 -21.53
CA PHE A 208 -14.26 -7.43 -20.49
C PHE A 208 -15.31 -8.50 -20.28
N LYS A 209 -14.91 -9.76 -20.20
CA LYS A 209 -15.78 -10.86 -19.78
C LYS A 209 -15.90 -10.91 -18.26
N ASP A 210 -16.80 -11.75 -17.74
CA ASP A 210 -17.00 -11.98 -16.33
C ASP A 210 -15.69 -12.43 -15.66
N GLY A 211 -15.28 -11.73 -14.58
CA GLY A 211 -14.04 -12.00 -13.85
C GLY A 211 -12.74 -11.56 -14.54
N GLU A 212 -12.82 -10.96 -15.76
CA GLU A 212 -11.63 -10.48 -16.51
C GLU A 212 -11.26 -9.03 -16.20
N GLN A 213 -11.93 -8.38 -15.25
CA GLN A 213 -11.45 -7.10 -14.72
C GLN A 213 -10.03 -7.29 -14.16
N GLN A 214 -9.15 -6.32 -14.40
CA GLN A 214 -7.71 -6.48 -14.16
C GLN A 214 -7.18 -5.47 -13.13
N ARG A 215 -6.22 -5.93 -12.35
CA ARG A 215 -5.45 -5.10 -11.40
C ARG A 215 -3.97 -5.48 -11.45
N ASP A 216 -3.14 -4.52 -11.17
CA ASP A 216 -1.74 -4.76 -10.86
C ASP A 216 -1.64 -5.16 -9.38
N PHE A 217 -1.50 -6.46 -9.13
CA PHE A 217 -1.37 -7.04 -7.80
C PHE A 217 0.10 -7.18 -7.43
N ILE A 218 0.51 -6.54 -6.33
CA ILE A 218 1.89 -6.60 -5.83
C ILE A 218 1.95 -7.29 -4.46
N PHE A 219 2.84 -8.26 -4.33
CA PHE A 219 3.10 -8.93 -3.06
C PHE A 219 3.83 -7.98 -2.10
N VAL A 220 3.42 -7.96 -0.83
CA VAL A 220 3.94 -6.98 0.14
C VAL A 220 5.46 -7.07 0.36
N ASP A 221 6.07 -8.24 0.17
CA ASP A 221 7.51 -8.39 0.30
C ASP A 221 8.26 -7.65 -0.81
N ASP A 222 7.75 -7.67 -2.03
CA ASP A 222 8.33 -6.93 -3.14
C ASP A 222 8.23 -5.42 -2.90
N LEU A 223 7.08 -4.98 -2.39
CA LEU A 223 6.90 -3.59 -2.01
C LEU A 223 7.93 -3.17 -0.95
N THR A 224 8.10 -3.96 0.11
CA THR A 224 9.07 -3.65 1.17
C THR A 224 10.52 -3.72 0.70
N ASN A 225 10.84 -4.59 -0.27
CA ASN A 225 12.15 -4.61 -0.92
C ASN A 225 12.44 -3.28 -1.65
N VAL A 226 11.45 -2.71 -2.35
CA VAL A 226 11.60 -1.39 -3.00
C VAL A 226 11.78 -0.27 -1.97
N LEU A 227 11.04 -0.29 -0.86
CA LEU A 227 11.21 0.68 0.22
C LEU A 227 12.65 0.66 0.76
N VAL A 228 13.19 -0.53 1.04
CA VAL A 228 14.57 -0.68 1.52
C VAL A 228 15.59 -0.29 0.43
N PHE A 229 15.34 -0.63 -0.84
CA PHE A 229 16.17 -0.17 -1.94
C PHE A 229 16.27 1.36 -1.97
N LEU A 230 15.16 2.10 -1.87
CA LEU A 230 15.15 3.55 -1.87
C LEU A 230 15.82 4.15 -0.63
N MET A 231 15.75 3.49 0.52
CA MET A 231 16.49 3.90 1.71
C MET A 231 18.02 3.95 1.46
N HIS A 232 18.53 2.99 0.69
CA HIS A 232 19.95 2.91 0.34
C HIS A 232 20.32 3.73 -0.90
N HIS A 233 19.42 3.83 -1.90
CA HIS A 233 19.64 4.50 -3.18
C HIS A 233 18.86 5.82 -3.23
N ARG A 234 19.34 6.81 -2.53
CA ARG A 234 18.72 8.14 -2.36
C ARG A 234 18.96 9.04 -3.57
N LYS A 235 18.39 8.67 -4.73
CA LYS A 235 18.59 9.39 -5.99
C LYS A 235 17.23 9.79 -6.59
N ASN A 236 17.20 10.93 -7.28
CA ASN A 236 16.04 11.41 -8.06
C ASN A 236 14.75 11.52 -7.24
N ASN A 237 14.59 12.64 -6.58
CA ASN A 237 13.37 12.96 -5.85
C ASN A 237 12.13 12.91 -6.74
N GLY A 238 11.00 12.43 -6.23
CA GLY A 238 9.76 12.49 -6.97
C GLY A 238 8.71 11.44 -6.61
N LEU A 239 7.67 11.41 -7.43
CA LEU A 239 6.64 10.39 -7.38
C LEU A 239 7.05 9.19 -8.25
N TYR A 240 6.73 8.00 -7.77
CA TYR A 240 6.98 6.75 -8.44
C TYR A 240 5.78 5.81 -8.31
N ASN A 241 5.44 5.11 -9.36
CA ASN A 241 4.55 3.96 -9.26
C ASN A 241 5.23 2.80 -8.55
N LEU A 242 4.45 2.05 -7.79
CA LEU A 242 4.88 0.79 -7.20
C LEU A 242 3.78 -0.27 -7.34
N GLY A 243 3.85 -0.97 -8.44
CA GLY A 243 3.16 -2.17 -8.83
C GLY A 243 4.16 -3.18 -9.35
N THR A 244 3.69 -4.14 -10.15
CA THR A 244 4.54 -5.12 -10.86
C THR A 244 4.73 -4.75 -12.33
N GLY A 245 3.92 -3.83 -12.86
CA GLY A 245 3.83 -3.52 -14.29
C GLY A 245 3.09 -4.60 -15.09
N LYS A 246 2.36 -5.50 -14.41
CA LYS A 246 1.61 -6.61 -15.03
C LYS A 246 0.21 -6.68 -14.44
N ALA A 247 -0.78 -6.24 -15.21
CA ALA A 247 -2.17 -6.40 -14.83
C ALA A 247 -2.60 -7.87 -14.93
N ARG A 248 -3.31 -8.35 -13.91
CA ARG A 248 -3.84 -9.72 -13.83
C ARG A 248 -5.33 -9.68 -13.51
N THR A 249 -6.07 -10.68 -14.00
CA THR A 249 -7.52 -10.74 -13.79
C THR A 249 -7.88 -11.17 -12.37
N PHE A 250 -9.09 -10.81 -11.92
CA PHE A 250 -9.62 -11.36 -10.67
C PHE A 250 -9.85 -12.87 -10.79
N ALA A 251 -10.17 -13.36 -11.98
CA ALA A 251 -10.27 -14.81 -12.24
C ALA A 251 -8.93 -15.51 -12.03
N ASP A 252 -7.80 -14.95 -12.51
CA ASP A 252 -6.45 -15.50 -12.25
C ASP A 252 -6.14 -15.56 -10.76
N LEU A 253 -6.44 -14.48 -10.04
CA LEU A 253 -6.22 -14.38 -8.60
C LEU A 253 -7.01 -15.47 -7.84
N VAL A 254 -8.29 -15.63 -8.17
CA VAL A 254 -9.15 -16.63 -7.51
C VAL A 254 -8.73 -18.07 -7.85
N LYS A 255 -8.37 -18.35 -9.10
CA LYS A 255 -7.81 -19.65 -9.51
C LYS A 255 -6.52 -19.97 -8.77
N ALA A 256 -5.60 -18.98 -8.65
CA ALA A 256 -4.37 -19.14 -7.85
C ALA A 256 -4.70 -19.43 -6.38
N THR A 257 -5.75 -18.82 -5.82
CA THR A 257 -6.18 -19.07 -4.43
C THR A 257 -6.72 -20.48 -4.26
N PHE A 258 -7.62 -20.95 -5.15
CA PHE A 258 -8.09 -22.34 -5.13
C PHE A 258 -6.95 -23.35 -5.21
N LYS A 259 -6.01 -23.12 -6.13
CA LYS A 259 -4.81 -23.95 -6.30
C LYS A 259 -3.95 -24.00 -5.04
N ALA A 260 -3.72 -22.83 -4.40
CA ALA A 260 -2.96 -22.76 -3.17
C ALA A 260 -3.62 -23.48 -2.00
N MET A 261 -4.97 -23.51 -1.96
CA MET A 261 -5.78 -24.24 -0.99
C MET A 261 -5.99 -25.71 -1.33
N GLU A 262 -5.46 -26.21 -2.46
CA GLU A 262 -5.64 -27.59 -2.96
C GLU A 262 -7.13 -27.97 -3.12
N LYS A 263 -7.96 -26.99 -3.52
CA LYS A 263 -9.39 -27.17 -3.76
C LYS A 263 -9.73 -27.04 -5.25
N PRO A 264 -10.75 -27.76 -5.74
CA PRO A 264 -11.24 -27.62 -7.12
C PRO A 264 -11.81 -26.21 -7.36
N GLU A 265 -11.56 -25.65 -8.55
CA GLU A 265 -12.09 -24.34 -8.93
C GLU A 265 -13.62 -24.34 -8.94
N ASN A 266 -14.23 -23.40 -8.21
CA ASN A 266 -15.67 -23.21 -8.15
C ASN A 266 -15.99 -21.71 -8.04
N ILE A 267 -16.08 -21.04 -9.20
CA ILE A 267 -16.34 -19.62 -9.31
C ILE A 267 -17.79 -19.40 -9.73
N GLU A 268 -18.52 -18.63 -8.91
CA GLU A 268 -19.88 -18.18 -9.20
C GLU A 268 -19.84 -16.69 -9.59
N PHE A 269 -20.45 -16.30 -10.73
CA PHE A 269 -20.53 -14.92 -11.13
C PHE A 269 -21.83 -14.28 -10.66
N ILE A 270 -21.73 -13.17 -9.97
CA ILE A 270 -22.85 -12.38 -9.45
C ILE A 270 -22.86 -10.99 -10.08
N ASP A 271 -24.01 -10.34 -10.13
CA ASP A 271 -24.10 -9.00 -10.67
C ASP A 271 -23.37 -7.98 -9.79
N THR A 272 -22.65 -7.06 -10.43
CA THR A 272 -22.03 -5.92 -9.74
C THR A 272 -23.16 -5.05 -9.15
N PRO A 273 -23.10 -4.70 -7.84
CA PRO A 273 -24.09 -3.80 -7.23
C PRO A 273 -24.23 -2.49 -8.03
N GLU A 274 -25.47 -2.03 -8.17
CA GLU A 274 -25.79 -0.87 -9.03
C GLU A 274 -25.08 0.42 -8.57
N ASP A 275 -24.96 0.62 -7.25
CA ASP A 275 -24.34 1.79 -6.61
C ASP A 275 -22.84 1.96 -6.91
N ILE A 276 -22.15 0.88 -7.26
CA ILE A 276 -20.72 0.89 -7.59
C ILE A 276 -20.44 0.68 -9.09
N ARG A 277 -21.43 0.23 -9.87
CA ARG A 277 -21.26 -0.21 -11.27
C ARG A 277 -20.62 0.84 -12.15
N ASP A 278 -21.12 2.07 -12.09
CA ASP A 278 -20.64 3.18 -12.93
C ASP A 278 -19.26 3.73 -12.50
N LYS A 279 -18.83 3.40 -11.27
CA LYS A 279 -17.53 3.81 -10.71
C LYS A 279 -16.54 2.66 -10.64
N TYR A 280 -16.88 1.51 -11.22
CA TYR A 280 -16.06 0.31 -11.13
C TYR A 280 -14.91 0.39 -12.13
N GLN A 281 -13.68 0.45 -11.61
CA GLN A 281 -12.49 0.39 -12.46
C GLN A 281 -12.35 -1.01 -13.09
N TYR A 282 -12.17 -1.09 -14.39
CA TYR A 282 -11.95 -2.36 -15.09
C TYR A 282 -10.49 -2.72 -15.29
N TYR A 283 -9.60 -1.73 -15.24
CA TYR A 283 -8.18 -1.94 -15.49
C TYR A 283 -7.33 -1.01 -14.64
N THR A 284 -6.25 -1.54 -14.05
CA THR A 284 -5.14 -0.75 -13.49
C THR A 284 -3.83 -1.48 -13.72
N CYS A 285 -2.80 -0.77 -14.18
CA CYS A 285 -1.45 -1.30 -14.37
C CYS A 285 -0.41 -0.20 -14.18
N ALA A 286 0.59 -0.41 -13.36
CA ALA A 286 1.65 0.55 -13.10
C ALA A 286 2.57 0.70 -14.32
N GLU A 287 2.86 1.93 -14.73
CA GLU A 287 4.04 2.21 -15.55
C GLU A 287 5.27 2.24 -14.65
N MET A 288 6.21 1.32 -14.86
CA MET A 288 7.32 1.08 -13.94
C MET A 288 8.67 1.63 -14.42
N ASP A 289 8.73 2.26 -15.59
CA ASP A 289 9.97 2.69 -16.24
C ASP A 289 10.79 3.64 -15.37
N LYS A 290 10.12 4.54 -14.64
CA LYS A 290 10.78 5.51 -13.78
C LYS A 290 11.47 4.85 -12.58
N LEU A 291 10.82 3.88 -11.91
CA LEU A 291 11.43 3.12 -10.83
C LEU A 291 12.58 2.23 -11.34
N ASN A 292 12.38 1.56 -12.49
CA ASN A 292 13.41 0.75 -13.14
C ASN A 292 14.64 1.60 -13.51
N GLY A 293 14.42 2.85 -13.95
CA GLY A 293 15.48 3.81 -14.26
C GLY A 293 16.33 4.22 -13.05
N LEU A 294 15.87 3.99 -11.81
CA LEU A 294 16.69 4.14 -10.59
C LEU A 294 17.70 3.00 -10.39
N GLY A 295 17.58 1.92 -11.17
CA GLY A 295 18.40 0.72 -11.05
C GLY A 295 17.79 -0.38 -10.18
N TYR A 296 16.50 -0.34 -9.89
CA TYR A 296 15.81 -1.46 -9.27
C TYR A 296 15.50 -2.52 -10.33
N HIS A 297 16.22 -3.64 -10.27
CA HIS A 297 16.10 -4.73 -11.26
C HIS A 297 15.72 -6.07 -10.64
N LYS A 298 15.39 -6.11 -9.34
CA LYS A 298 14.91 -7.33 -8.71
C LYS A 298 13.54 -7.69 -9.31
N PRO A 299 13.36 -8.92 -9.82
CA PRO A 299 12.07 -9.34 -10.35
C PRO A 299 11.01 -9.33 -9.26
N PHE A 300 9.79 -8.95 -9.64
CA PHE A 300 8.63 -9.04 -8.76
C PHE A 300 8.10 -10.48 -8.72
N THR A 301 7.64 -10.90 -7.56
CA THR A 301 7.00 -12.19 -7.33
C THR A 301 5.76 -12.34 -8.23
N SER A 302 5.61 -13.48 -8.88
CA SER A 302 4.40 -13.77 -9.69
C SER A 302 3.15 -13.82 -8.81
N LEU A 303 1.98 -13.55 -9.40
CA LEU A 303 0.70 -13.62 -8.66
C LEU A 303 0.52 -15.02 -8.05
N GLU A 304 0.79 -16.07 -8.81
CA GLU A 304 0.65 -17.47 -8.38
C GLU A 304 1.56 -17.80 -7.20
N GLU A 305 2.80 -17.36 -7.26
CA GLU A 305 3.79 -17.57 -6.19
C GLU A 305 3.42 -16.79 -4.93
N GLY A 306 3.14 -15.50 -5.04
CA GLY A 306 2.77 -14.65 -3.91
C GLY A 306 1.48 -15.11 -3.24
N VAL A 307 0.46 -15.53 -4.02
CA VAL A 307 -0.77 -16.12 -3.48
C VAL A 307 -0.47 -17.43 -2.76
N SER A 308 0.37 -18.30 -3.35
CA SER A 308 0.75 -19.56 -2.71
C SER A 308 1.44 -19.35 -1.36
N ILE A 309 2.42 -18.44 -1.31
CA ILE A 309 3.10 -18.07 -0.06
C ILE A 309 2.08 -17.54 0.96
N TYR A 310 1.26 -16.57 0.56
CA TYR A 310 0.31 -15.94 1.48
C TYR A 310 -0.71 -16.93 2.05
N VAL A 311 -1.28 -17.79 1.19
CA VAL A 311 -2.28 -18.80 1.62
C VAL A 311 -1.63 -19.83 2.52
N ARG A 312 -0.56 -20.51 2.08
CA ARG A 312 -0.01 -21.68 2.77
C ARG A 312 0.80 -21.35 4.01
N GLU A 313 1.54 -20.24 3.99
CA GLU A 313 2.42 -19.91 5.11
C GLU A 313 1.73 -19.08 6.19
N PHE A 314 0.71 -18.28 5.81
CA PHE A 314 0.09 -17.32 6.73
C PHE A 314 -1.41 -17.54 6.94
N LEU A 315 -2.23 -17.60 5.88
CA LEU A 315 -3.68 -17.74 6.05
C LEU A 315 -4.04 -19.12 6.63
N ASP A 316 -3.40 -20.17 6.13
CA ASP A 316 -3.51 -21.49 6.72
C ASP A 316 -2.81 -21.53 8.06
N GLY A 317 -3.59 -21.51 9.14
CA GLY A 317 -3.09 -21.41 10.52
C GLY A 317 -3.06 -20.00 11.12
N HIS A 318 -3.57 -18.99 10.41
CA HIS A 318 -3.76 -17.62 10.93
C HIS A 318 -2.48 -17.01 11.53
N LYS A 319 -1.38 -17.05 10.77
CA LYS A 319 -0.06 -16.61 11.22
C LYS A 319 0.21 -15.17 10.85
N TYR A 320 1.02 -14.52 11.64
CA TYR A 320 1.56 -13.16 11.41
C TYR A 320 3.02 -13.27 10.95
N LYS A 321 3.39 -12.35 10.07
CA LYS A 321 4.78 -12.22 9.63
C LYS A 321 5.55 -11.30 10.56
#